data_3a0e0b261978790396514b9fca0c1de0
#
_entry.id   3a0e0b261978790396514b9fca0c1de0
#
_cell.length_a   1.000
_cell.length_b   1.000
_cell.length_c   1.000
_cell.angle_alpha   90.00
_cell.angle_beta   90.00
_cell.angle_gamma   90.00
#
_symmetry.space_group_name_H-M   'P 1'
#
loop_
_entity.id
_entity.type
_entity.pdbx_description
1 polymer ?
#
loop_
_entity_poly.entity_id
_entity_poly.type
_entity_poly.pdbx_seq_one_letter_code
_entity_poly.pdbx_strand_id
1 'polypeptide(L)'
;MCIRDRYKYHVEGYDGICRYKSDPFAFYAECRPDTASKVWDFDDFKWSDKRFINQRKKRQALDQPMSIYELHLGTWRMPQEEEREFYNYREIADMLIPYLGEMGYTHVELMPITEYPYDLSWGYQVTGYYGVTSRYGTPEDFNYMINELHKAGISVILDWVPAHFPRDEHGLAMFDGTHIYDHEDPRKGSQPDWGTLLFNYGKPEVQSFLISSAMFFADVYHIDGIRIDAVSAMLYLDFGKQEGEYVPNEDGTNINYEAVDFLRNLNEALRTTHEGFLTIAEESTAYPTVSYTHLRAHET
;
A
#
# COMPACT_ATOMS: atom_id res chain seq x y z
N MET A 1 9.63 6.64 27.81
CA MET A 1 9.53 5.68 26.69
C MET A 1 10.09 4.34 27.19
N CYS A 2 9.27 3.32 27.24
CA CYS A 2 9.66 2.03 27.82
C CYS A 2 10.48 1.26 26.76
N ILE A 3 11.65 0.71 27.15
CA ILE A 3 12.53 -0.07 26.26
C ILE A 3 11.86 -1.35 25.69
N ARG A 4 10.61 -1.62 26.07
CA ARG A 4 9.85 -2.83 25.68
C ARG A 4 8.95 -2.68 24.45
N ASP A 5 8.99 -1.54 23.81
CA ASP A 5 8.05 -1.23 22.73
C ASP A 5 8.58 -1.60 21.33
N ARG A 6 9.80 -2.14 21.24
CA ARG A 6 10.47 -2.52 19.99
C ARG A 6 10.80 -4.00 19.99
N TYR A 7 10.60 -4.63 18.84
CA TYR A 7 10.89 -6.06 18.69
C TYR A 7 11.26 -6.42 17.25
N LYS A 8 11.94 -7.54 17.11
CA LYS A 8 12.10 -8.30 15.87
C LYS A 8 11.86 -9.76 16.15
N TYR A 9 11.41 -10.49 15.15
CA TYR A 9 11.41 -11.94 15.22
C TYR A 9 12.82 -12.47 14.99
N HIS A 10 13.24 -13.41 15.83
CA HIS A 10 14.41 -14.24 15.62
C HIS A 10 13.93 -15.56 15.01
N VAL A 11 14.13 -15.72 13.71
CA VAL A 11 13.61 -16.86 12.95
C VAL A 11 14.76 -17.80 12.61
N GLU A 12 14.73 -19.04 13.11
CA GLU A 12 15.62 -20.10 12.70
C GLU A 12 15.00 -20.85 11.52
N GLY A 13 15.59 -20.68 10.34
CA GLY A 13 15.10 -21.27 9.11
C GLY A 13 15.45 -22.75 8.96
N TYR A 14 14.81 -23.42 7.99
CA TYR A 14 15.11 -24.81 7.63
C TYR A 14 16.57 -25.04 7.19
N ASP A 15 17.20 -23.97 6.70
CA ASP A 15 18.63 -23.95 6.30
C ASP A 15 19.57 -23.79 7.51
N GLY A 16 19.07 -23.74 8.74
CA GLY A 16 19.83 -23.53 9.96
C GLY A 16 20.38 -22.12 10.15
N ILE A 17 19.96 -21.16 9.28
CA ILE A 17 20.38 -19.77 9.37
C ILE A 17 19.38 -18.99 10.23
N CYS A 18 19.89 -18.27 11.23
CA CYS A 18 19.07 -17.36 12.04
C CYS A 18 18.95 -16.01 11.34
N ARG A 19 17.71 -15.50 11.27
CA ARG A 19 17.36 -14.21 10.66
C ARG A 19 16.64 -13.32 11.67
N TYR A 20 16.92 -12.02 11.62
CA TYR A 20 16.17 -11.02 12.40
C TYR A 20 15.19 -10.31 11.46
N LYS A 21 13.91 -10.62 11.62
CA LYS A 21 12.82 -10.14 10.77
C LYS A 21 11.96 -9.11 11.49
N SER A 22 11.58 -8.06 10.77
CA SER A 22 10.50 -7.18 11.21
C SER A 22 9.17 -7.95 11.16
N ASP A 23 8.21 -7.56 11.97
CA ASP A 23 6.88 -8.16 11.94
C ASP A 23 6.14 -7.70 10.67
N PRO A 24 5.74 -8.62 9.77
CA PRO A 24 4.99 -8.28 8.56
C PRO A 24 3.66 -7.60 8.82
N PHE A 25 3.09 -7.78 10.02
CA PHE A 25 1.82 -7.20 10.46
C PHE A 25 1.97 -6.02 11.43
N ALA A 26 3.20 -5.51 11.61
CA ALA A 26 3.42 -4.39 12.51
C ALA A 26 2.70 -3.12 12.04
N PHE A 27 2.03 -2.46 12.96
CA PHE A 27 1.32 -1.20 12.71
C PHE A 27 2.23 0.03 12.73
N TYR A 28 3.44 -0.12 13.28
CA TYR A 28 4.42 0.95 13.37
C TYR A 28 5.84 0.39 13.36
N ALA A 29 6.78 1.15 12.81
CA ALA A 29 8.18 0.77 12.72
C ALA A 29 9.09 1.87 13.31
N GLU A 30 10.34 1.50 13.55
CA GLU A 30 11.40 2.49 13.79
C GLU A 30 11.65 3.31 12.53
N CYS A 31 12.08 4.56 12.75
CA CYS A 31 12.54 5.39 11.64
C CYS A 31 13.88 4.85 11.13
N ARG A 32 14.04 4.83 9.82
CA ARG A 32 15.30 4.42 9.19
C ARG A 32 16.51 5.19 9.76
N PRO A 33 17.71 4.61 9.83
CA PRO A 33 18.10 3.29 9.30
C PRO A 33 17.71 2.10 10.17
N ASP A 34 17.07 2.32 11.30
CA ASP A 34 16.60 1.26 12.18
C ASP A 34 15.40 0.54 11.57
N THR A 35 15.21 -0.75 11.92
CA THR A 35 14.27 -1.63 11.24
C THR A 35 13.44 -2.50 12.18
N ALA A 36 13.37 -2.19 13.47
CA ALA A 36 12.52 -2.93 14.39
C ALA A 36 11.06 -2.50 14.27
N SER A 37 10.17 -3.43 14.54
CA SER A 37 8.75 -3.17 14.71
C SER A 37 8.49 -2.55 16.08
N LYS A 38 7.46 -1.69 16.16
CA LYS A 38 6.99 -1.07 17.40
C LYS A 38 5.58 -1.53 17.71
N VAL A 39 5.31 -1.81 18.99
CA VAL A 39 3.95 -2.04 19.46
C VAL A 39 3.17 -0.74 19.38
N TRP A 40 1.99 -0.78 18.81
CA TRP A 40 1.10 0.36 18.67
C TRP A 40 -0.34 0.00 18.98
N ASP A 41 -1.07 0.92 19.61
CA ASP A 41 -2.48 0.81 19.94
C ASP A 41 -3.24 1.97 19.29
N PHE A 42 -4.42 1.68 18.72
CA PHE A 42 -5.28 2.66 18.04
C PHE A 42 -6.46 3.13 18.89
N ASP A 43 -6.67 2.61 20.09
CA ASP A 43 -7.88 2.84 20.90
C ASP A 43 -8.03 4.29 21.37
N ASP A 44 -6.94 5.06 21.44
CA ASP A 44 -6.95 6.42 21.96
C ASP A 44 -7.43 7.47 20.94
N PHE A 45 -7.33 7.21 19.62
CA PHE A 45 -7.72 8.18 18.60
C PHE A 45 -9.24 8.24 18.43
N LYS A 46 -9.79 9.45 18.50
CA LYS A 46 -11.25 9.69 18.37
C LYS A 46 -11.58 10.36 17.05
N TRP A 47 -12.10 9.57 16.14
CA TRP A 47 -12.59 10.01 14.85
C TRP A 47 -13.78 10.97 14.97
N SER A 48 -13.81 12.01 14.13
CA SER A 48 -14.93 12.95 14.02
C SER A 48 -15.49 13.05 12.60
N ASP A 49 -15.13 12.14 11.73
CA ASP A 49 -15.43 12.09 10.29
C ASP A 49 -16.65 11.24 9.91
N LYS A 50 -17.41 10.73 10.88
CA LYS A 50 -18.57 9.85 10.66
C LYS A 50 -19.55 10.38 9.60
N ARG A 51 -19.76 11.71 9.57
CA ARG A 51 -20.65 12.33 8.57
C ARG A 51 -20.07 12.20 7.15
N PHE A 52 -18.77 12.35 7.03
CA PHE A 52 -18.04 12.24 5.77
C PHE A 52 -18.11 10.80 5.25
N ILE A 53 -17.76 9.81 6.08
CA ILE A 53 -17.82 8.38 5.75
C ILE A 53 -19.23 7.95 5.29
N ASN A 54 -20.28 8.36 6.00
CA ASN A 54 -21.67 8.06 5.62
C ASN A 54 -22.09 8.66 4.27
N GLN A 55 -21.37 9.64 3.76
CA GLN A 55 -21.62 10.27 2.47
C GLN A 55 -20.70 9.76 1.35
N ARG A 56 -19.73 8.88 1.66
CA ARG A 56 -18.71 8.37 0.72
C ARG A 56 -19.33 7.88 -0.58
N LYS A 57 -20.31 6.96 -0.52
CA LYS A 57 -20.99 6.43 -1.69
C LYS A 57 -21.52 7.51 -2.63
N LYS A 58 -22.17 8.55 -2.06
CA LYS A 58 -22.73 9.66 -2.84
C LYS A 58 -21.64 10.54 -3.41
N ARG A 59 -20.60 10.82 -2.65
CA ARG A 59 -19.50 11.71 -3.04
C ARG A 59 -18.62 11.12 -4.13
N GLN A 60 -18.45 9.80 -4.11
CA GLN A 60 -17.61 9.04 -5.03
C GLN A 60 -18.43 8.30 -6.10
N ALA A 61 -19.69 8.69 -6.30
CA ALA A 61 -20.50 8.15 -7.40
C ALA A 61 -19.92 8.57 -8.75
N LEU A 62 -20.02 7.67 -9.75
CA LEU A 62 -19.40 7.85 -11.08
C LEU A 62 -19.93 9.08 -11.85
N ASP A 63 -21.06 9.65 -11.44
CA ASP A 63 -21.64 10.87 -12.00
C ASP A 63 -21.20 12.15 -11.28
N GLN A 64 -20.36 12.03 -10.27
CA GLN A 64 -19.82 13.19 -9.54
C GLN A 64 -18.46 13.62 -10.13
N PRO A 65 -18.19 14.94 -10.20
CA PRO A 65 -16.90 15.44 -10.63
C PRO A 65 -15.81 15.04 -9.63
N MET A 66 -14.66 14.60 -10.16
CA MET A 66 -13.49 14.23 -9.38
C MET A 66 -12.28 15.00 -9.87
N SER A 67 -11.57 15.64 -8.94
CA SER A 67 -10.28 16.28 -9.18
C SER A 67 -9.30 15.78 -8.12
N ILE A 68 -8.25 15.08 -8.56
CA ILE A 68 -7.27 14.41 -7.70
C ILE A 68 -5.97 15.19 -7.73
N TYR A 69 -5.40 15.46 -6.56
CA TYR A 69 -4.04 15.97 -6.41
C TYR A 69 -3.15 14.86 -5.85
N GLU A 70 -2.23 14.39 -6.68
CA GLU A 70 -1.22 13.40 -6.29
C GLU A 70 -0.01 14.12 -5.70
N LEU A 71 0.52 13.63 -4.56
CA LEU A 71 1.72 14.18 -3.95
C LEU A 71 2.54 13.14 -3.20
N HIS A 72 3.87 13.36 -3.18
CA HIS A 72 4.79 12.70 -2.27
C HIS A 72 5.02 13.58 -1.05
N LEU A 73 4.65 13.10 0.14
CA LEU A 73 4.67 13.91 1.37
C LEU A 73 6.05 14.49 1.70
N GLY A 74 7.13 13.71 1.48
CA GLY A 74 8.49 14.13 1.82
C GLY A 74 9.11 15.17 0.88
N THR A 75 8.55 15.37 -0.33
CA THR A 75 9.11 16.29 -1.33
C THR A 75 8.17 17.41 -1.76
N TRP A 76 6.90 17.36 -1.35
CA TRP A 76 5.92 18.39 -1.69
C TRP A 76 6.31 19.76 -1.11
N ARG A 77 6.64 19.77 0.18
CA ARG A 77 7.25 20.91 0.88
C ARG A 77 8.27 20.39 1.87
N MET A 78 9.40 21.07 1.98
CA MET A 78 10.47 20.68 2.88
C MET A 78 10.68 21.78 3.95
N PRO A 79 10.97 21.40 5.20
CA PRO A 79 11.38 22.33 6.22
C PRO A 79 12.61 23.13 5.78
N GLN A 80 12.71 24.39 6.24
CA GLN A 80 13.88 25.23 5.95
C GLN A 80 14.96 25.11 7.04
N GLU A 81 14.60 24.49 8.19
CA GLU A 81 15.50 24.22 9.29
C GLU A 81 16.44 23.07 8.93
N GLU A 82 17.76 23.29 9.01
CA GLU A 82 18.78 22.30 8.62
C GLU A 82 18.72 20.99 9.45
N GLU A 83 18.13 21.01 10.63
CA GLU A 83 18.03 19.85 11.53
C GLU A 83 16.79 18.97 11.24
N ARG A 84 15.89 19.43 10.37
CA ARG A 84 14.63 18.73 10.07
C ARG A 84 14.58 18.29 8.62
N GLU A 85 14.46 16.97 8.43
CA GLU A 85 14.39 16.40 7.10
C GLU A 85 12.98 16.53 6.48
N PHE A 86 11.93 16.30 7.28
CA PHE A 86 10.53 16.31 6.81
C PHE A 86 9.62 17.07 7.78
N TYR A 87 8.50 17.54 7.24
CA TYR A 87 7.33 17.91 8.04
C TYR A 87 6.61 16.64 8.55
N ASN A 88 5.99 16.74 9.72
CA ASN A 88 5.15 15.63 10.21
C ASN A 88 3.75 15.67 9.59
N TYR A 89 2.99 14.56 9.76
CA TYR A 89 1.63 14.44 9.22
C TYR A 89 0.69 15.58 9.61
N ARG A 90 0.79 16.09 10.85
CA ARG A 90 -0.07 17.21 11.33
C ARG A 90 0.29 18.51 10.63
N GLU A 91 1.58 18.84 10.55
CA GLU A 91 2.05 20.04 9.85
C GLU A 91 1.72 20.00 8.36
N ILE A 92 1.83 18.82 7.75
CA ILE A 92 1.44 18.62 6.35
C ILE A 92 -0.06 18.87 6.19
N ALA A 93 -0.91 18.36 7.09
CA ALA A 93 -2.35 18.61 7.05
C ALA A 93 -2.67 20.12 7.10
N ASP A 94 -2.05 20.86 8.00
CA ASP A 94 -2.24 22.29 8.18
C ASP A 94 -1.89 23.12 6.93
N MET A 95 -0.90 22.66 6.15
CA MET A 95 -0.47 23.30 4.91
C MET A 95 -1.26 22.82 3.68
N LEU A 96 -1.59 21.53 3.63
CA LEU A 96 -2.19 20.88 2.47
C LEU A 96 -3.68 21.22 2.32
N ILE A 97 -4.41 21.20 3.42
CA ILE A 97 -5.88 21.44 3.40
C ILE A 97 -6.24 22.78 2.80
N PRO A 98 -5.65 23.93 3.22
CA PRO A 98 -5.91 25.21 2.59
C PRO A 98 -5.56 25.22 1.10
N TYR A 99 -4.44 24.61 0.72
CA TYR A 99 -4.03 24.53 -0.68
C TYR A 99 -5.03 23.76 -1.55
N LEU A 100 -5.47 22.58 -1.08
CA LEU A 100 -6.45 21.77 -1.81
C LEU A 100 -7.79 22.49 -1.96
N GLY A 101 -8.22 23.21 -0.90
CA GLY A 101 -9.43 24.00 -0.92
C GLY A 101 -9.37 25.19 -1.89
N GLU A 102 -8.26 25.93 -1.90
CA GLU A 102 -8.04 27.05 -2.82
C GLU A 102 -8.01 26.60 -4.29
N MET A 103 -7.36 25.46 -4.56
CA MET A 103 -7.23 24.90 -5.89
C MET A 103 -8.46 24.13 -6.37
N GLY A 104 -9.42 23.84 -5.46
CA GLY A 104 -10.67 23.15 -5.79
C GLY A 104 -10.52 21.64 -6.01
N TYR A 105 -9.52 21.00 -5.40
CA TYR A 105 -9.38 19.56 -5.44
C TYR A 105 -10.40 18.87 -4.53
N THR A 106 -10.93 17.75 -4.98
CA THR A 106 -11.90 16.93 -4.24
C THR A 106 -11.24 15.74 -3.54
N HIS A 107 -10.09 15.31 -4.05
CA HIS A 107 -9.34 14.16 -3.56
C HIS A 107 -7.86 14.52 -3.48
N VAL A 108 -7.17 13.87 -2.56
CA VAL A 108 -5.71 13.79 -2.53
C VAL A 108 -5.30 12.33 -2.69
N GLU A 109 -4.34 12.08 -3.56
CA GLU A 109 -3.67 10.79 -3.70
C GLU A 109 -2.28 10.89 -3.06
N LEU A 110 -2.07 10.10 -2.02
CA LEU A 110 -0.81 10.01 -1.33
C LEU A 110 0.04 8.92 -2.00
N MET A 111 1.15 9.32 -2.63
CA MET A 111 2.19 8.37 -3.05
C MET A 111 2.57 7.49 -1.86
N PRO A 112 3.16 6.29 -2.07
CA PRO A 112 3.19 5.27 -1.03
C PRO A 112 3.69 5.78 0.33
N ILE A 113 2.84 5.63 1.35
CA ILE A 113 3.14 5.99 2.75
C ILE A 113 3.25 4.78 3.66
N THR A 114 3.14 3.58 3.13
CA THR A 114 3.50 2.34 3.83
C THR A 114 4.99 2.33 4.15
N GLU A 115 5.42 1.67 5.24
CA GLU A 115 6.81 1.76 5.68
C GLU A 115 7.79 1.16 4.65
N TYR A 116 8.88 1.87 4.39
CA TYR A 116 9.91 1.51 3.41
C TYR A 116 11.30 1.97 3.85
N PRO A 117 12.40 1.23 3.51
CA PRO A 117 13.75 1.57 3.98
C PRO A 117 14.47 2.61 3.10
N TYR A 118 14.20 2.62 1.79
CA TYR A 118 15.00 3.35 0.80
C TYR A 118 14.28 4.59 0.26
N ASP A 119 14.74 5.78 0.63
CA ASP A 119 14.09 7.05 0.31
C ASP A 119 13.92 7.30 -1.20
N LEU A 120 14.93 6.92 -2.00
CA LEU A 120 14.86 7.13 -3.45
C LEU A 120 13.86 6.22 -4.16
N SER A 121 13.26 5.26 -3.45
CA SER A 121 12.15 4.47 -3.97
C SER A 121 10.81 5.22 -3.93
N TRP A 122 10.75 6.40 -3.30
CA TRP A 122 9.52 7.17 -3.05
C TRP A 122 8.40 6.37 -2.35
N GLY A 123 8.79 5.30 -1.65
CA GLY A 123 7.85 4.40 -0.97
C GLY A 123 7.44 3.16 -1.75
N TYR A 124 7.86 3.00 -3.00
CA TYR A 124 7.50 1.83 -3.82
C TYR A 124 8.25 0.54 -3.43
N GLN A 125 9.23 0.58 -2.54
CA GLN A 125 9.90 -0.61 -2.00
C GLN A 125 9.44 -0.88 -0.56
N VAL A 126 8.21 -1.36 -0.43
CA VAL A 126 7.50 -1.54 0.85
C VAL A 126 8.08 -2.70 1.66
N THR A 127 8.36 -2.45 2.94
CA THR A 127 8.73 -3.49 3.93
C THR A 127 7.70 -3.66 5.05
N GLY A 128 6.81 -2.68 5.26
CA GLY A 128 5.76 -2.72 6.29
C GLY A 128 4.39 -2.44 5.72
N TYR A 129 3.62 -3.49 5.43
CA TYR A 129 2.32 -3.42 4.73
C TYR A 129 1.14 -2.96 5.59
N TYR A 130 1.30 -2.86 6.91
CA TYR A 130 0.27 -2.45 7.87
C TYR A 130 0.64 -1.18 8.64
N GLY A 131 1.83 -0.64 8.41
CA GLY A 131 2.32 0.56 9.07
C GLY A 131 2.44 1.72 8.11
N VAL A 132 2.05 2.91 8.57
CA VAL A 132 2.43 4.16 7.89
C VAL A 132 3.89 4.49 8.19
N THR A 133 4.59 5.07 7.23
CA THR A 133 6.01 5.38 7.41
C THR A 133 6.26 6.31 8.60
N SER A 134 7.22 5.92 9.41
CA SER A 134 7.64 6.64 10.61
C SER A 134 8.39 7.96 10.31
N ARG A 135 8.72 8.22 9.05
CA ARG A 135 9.38 9.46 8.59
C ARG A 135 8.61 10.72 8.95
N TYR A 136 7.30 10.64 8.87
CA TYR A 136 6.40 11.79 9.03
C TYR A 136 5.65 11.79 10.37
N GLY A 137 6.01 10.91 11.31
CA GLY A 137 5.41 10.86 12.64
C GLY A 137 4.83 9.51 13.01
N THR A 138 3.79 9.54 13.82
CA THR A 138 3.13 8.36 14.39
C THR A 138 1.90 7.95 13.57
N PRO A 139 1.38 6.71 13.73
CA PRO A 139 0.09 6.32 13.20
C PRO A 139 -1.06 7.24 13.64
N GLU A 140 -1.03 7.76 14.87
CA GLU A 140 -2.02 8.73 15.36
C GLU A 140 -1.95 10.08 14.63
N ASP A 141 -0.75 10.55 14.28
CA ASP A 141 -0.56 11.77 13.50
C ASP A 141 -1.14 11.61 12.09
N PHE A 142 -1.02 10.41 11.51
CA PHE A 142 -1.65 10.10 10.25
C PHE A 142 -3.17 10.05 10.36
N ASN A 143 -3.72 9.42 11.41
CA ASN A 143 -5.16 9.47 11.70
C ASN A 143 -5.66 10.92 11.81
N TYR A 144 -4.90 11.79 12.47
CA TYR A 144 -5.22 13.21 12.55
C TYR A 144 -5.30 13.85 11.16
N MET A 145 -4.31 13.61 10.30
CA MET A 145 -4.28 14.16 8.94
C MET A 145 -5.52 13.72 8.13
N ILE A 146 -5.86 12.43 8.14
CA ILE A 146 -7.04 11.93 7.44
C ILE A 146 -8.33 12.57 7.99
N ASN A 147 -8.47 12.61 9.32
CA ASN A 147 -9.65 13.19 9.97
C ASN A 147 -9.84 14.67 9.61
N GLU A 148 -8.77 15.47 9.55
CA GLU A 148 -8.84 16.88 9.15
C GLU A 148 -9.14 17.05 7.66
N LEU A 149 -8.59 16.20 6.77
CA LEU A 149 -8.94 16.16 5.34
C LEU A 149 -10.44 15.87 5.16
N HIS A 150 -10.98 14.90 5.87
CA HIS A 150 -12.41 14.57 5.85
C HIS A 150 -13.30 15.72 6.35
N LYS A 151 -12.90 16.42 7.41
CA LYS A 151 -13.60 17.63 7.88
C LYS A 151 -13.62 18.73 6.82
N ALA A 152 -12.55 18.87 6.07
CA ALA A 152 -12.46 19.81 4.95
C ALA A 152 -13.23 19.34 3.70
N GLY A 153 -13.76 18.11 3.70
CA GLY A 153 -14.50 17.56 2.59
C GLY A 153 -13.65 16.92 1.51
N ILE A 154 -12.40 16.57 1.79
CA ILE A 154 -11.44 15.99 0.86
C ILE A 154 -11.31 14.49 1.14
N SER A 155 -11.46 13.69 0.09
CA SER A 155 -11.25 12.24 0.12
C SER A 155 -9.77 11.90 -0.02
N VAL A 156 -9.35 10.77 0.57
CA VAL A 156 -7.96 10.32 0.53
C VAL A 156 -7.82 9.00 -0.20
N ILE A 157 -6.98 8.98 -1.21
CA ILE A 157 -6.57 7.80 -1.96
C ILE A 157 -5.15 7.45 -1.54
N LEU A 158 -4.90 6.19 -1.24
CA LEU A 158 -3.57 5.69 -0.94
C LEU A 158 -2.99 4.98 -2.17
N ASP A 159 -1.80 5.36 -2.58
CA ASP A 159 -1.02 4.57 -3.53
C ASP A 159 -0.48 3.33 -2.80
N TRP A 160 -0.98 2.16 -3.19
CA TRP A 160 -0.75 0.88 -2.52
C TRP A 160 -0.04 -0.09 -3.45
N VAL A 161 1.01 -0.75 -2.96
CA VAL A 161 1.99 -1.50 -3.76
C VAL A 161 1.89 -3.01 -3.50
N PRO A 162 0.91 -3.73 -4.09
CA PRO A 162 0.76 -5.17 -3.91
C PRO A 162 1.51 -6.01 -4.95
N ALA A 163 2.18 -5.39 -5.93
CA ALA A 163 2.82 -6.09 -7.02
C ALA A 163 4.13 -6.74 -6.59
N HIS A 164 4.92 -6.05 -5.80
CA HIS A 164 6.29 -6.44 -5.50
C HIS A 164 6.75 -5.94 -4.13
N PHE A 165 7.90 -6.46 -3.67
CA PHE A 165 8.56 -6.04 -2.45
C PHE A 165 10.09 -6.16 -2.56
N PRO A 166 10.86 -5.37 -1.78
CA PRO A 166 12.33 -5.37 -1.86
C PRO A 166 12.93 -6.63 -1.22
N ARG A 167 14.23 -6.83 -1.48
CA ARG A 167 15.02 -7.98 -0.97
C ARG A 167 15.67 -7.71 0.39
N ASP A 168 15.31 -6.65 1.07
CA ASP A 168 15.88 -6.28 2.36
C ASP A 168 15.77 -7.42 3.37
N GLU A 169 16.88 -7.72 4.06
CA GLU A 169 17.00 -8.88 4.96
C GLU A 169 15.98 -8.87 6.10
N HIS A 170 15.59 -7.68 6.58
CA HIS A 170 14.60 -7.54 7.65
C HIS A 170 13.15 -7.68 7.16
N GLY A 171 12.91 -7.57 5.84
CA GLY A 171 11.58 -7.61 5.22
C GLY A 171 11.08 -9.02 4.92
N LEU A 172 10.22 -9.12 3.90
CA LEU A 172 9.49 -10.34 3.56
C LEU A 172 10.34 -11.41 2.86
N ALA A 173 11.42 -10.99 2.15
CA ALA A 173 12.26 -11.89 1.38
C ALA A 173 12.88 -12.97 2.26
N MET A 174 12.77 -14.25 1.86
CA MET A 174 13.34 -15.39 2.59
C MET A 174 13.05 -15.36 4.09
N PHE A 175 11.80 -15.10 4.48
CA PHE A 175 11.42 -14.78 5.85
C PHE A 175 11.86 -15.87 6.85
N ASP A 176 11.59 -17.14 6.52
CA ASP A 176 11.99 -18.34 7.28
C ASP A 176 13.08 -19.16 6.54
N GLY A 177 13.71 -18.60 5.53
CA GLY A 177 14.64 -19.30 4.67
C GLY A 177 13.99 -19.94 3.45
N THR A 178 12.67 -19.76 3.26
CA THR A 178 11.92 -20.22 2.10
C THR A 178 11.18 -19.06 1.41
N HIS A 179 10.58 -19.35 0.26
CA HIS A 179 9.80 -18.38 -0.53
C HIS A 179 8.35 -18.32 -0.03
N ILE A 180 8.11 -17.73 1.17
CA ILE A 180 6.75 -17.63 1.74
C ILE A 180 5.86 -16.74 0.88
N TYR A 181 6.35 -15.55 0.51
CA TYR A 181 5.58 -14.50 -0.15
C TYR A 181 5.70 -14.50 -1.67
N ASP A 182 6.83 -14.97 -2.20
CA ASP A 182 7.17 -14.98 -3.61
C ASP A 182 7.18 -16.39 -4.20
N HIS A 183 7.53 -16.51 -5.48
CA HIS A 183 7.78 -17.79 -6.14
C HIS A 183 9.25 -18.19 -6.03
N GLU A 184 9.51 -19.48 -5.82
CA GLU A 184 10.86 -20.05 -5.84
C GLU A 184 11.51 -19.94 -7.23
N ASP A 185 10.74 -20.14 -8.30
CA ASP A 185 11.21 -19.96 -9.69
C ASP A 185 11.39 -18.44 -9.97
N PRO A 186 12.62 -17.96 -10.21
CA PRO A 186 12.89 -16.54 -10.43
C PRO A 186 12.20 -16.00 -11.69
N ARG A 187 11.83 -16.84 -12.65
CA ARG A 187 11.08 -16.45 -13.84
C ARG A 187 9.66 -16.00 -13.49
N LYS A 188 9.13 -16.45 -12.33
CA LYS A 188 7.83 -16.03 -11.79
C LYS A 188 7.98 -15.02 -10.65
N GLY A 189 8.99 -15.22 -9.78
CA GLY A 189 9.14 -14.50 -8.52
C GLY A 189 10.09 -13.31 -8.55
N SER A 190 10.75 -13.00 -9.67
CA SER A 190 11.70 -11.89 -9.74
C SER A 190 11.26 -10.84 -10.76
N GLN A 191 11.45 -9.55 -10.41
CA GLN A 191 11.35 -8.42 -11.34
C GLN A 191 12.73 -7.79 -11.50
N PRO A 192 13.45 -8.14 -12.58
CA PRO A 192 14.84 -7.74 -12.76
C PRO A 192 15.04 -6.23 -12.89
N ASP A 193 14.13 -5.54 -13.58
CA ASP A 193 14.22 -4.09 -13.84
C ASP A 193 14.17 -3.27 -12.55
N TRP A 194 13.48 -3.76 -11.53
CA TRP A 194 13.32 -3.07 -10.24
C TRP A 194 14.17 -3.68 -9.13
N GLY A 195 14.81 -4.84 -9.38
CA GLY A 195 15.58 -5.58 -8.38
C GLY A 195 14.73 -6.18 -7.25
N THR A 196 13.41 -6.28 -7.43
CA THR A 196 12.43 -6.69 -6.42
C THR A 196 11.97 -8.13 -6.62
N LEU A 197 11.17 -8.64 -5.68
CA LEU A 197 10.44 -9.90 -5.76
C LEU A 197 8.96 -9.63 -6.03
N LEU A 198 8.32 -10.52 -6.80
CA LEU A 198 6.89 -10.49 -7.09
C LEU A 198 6.14 -11.39 -6.12
N PHE A 199 4.97 -10.94 -5.67
CA PHE A 199 4.10 -11.75 -4.82
C PHE A 199 3.55 -12.98 -5.56
N ASN A 200 3.43 -14.08 -4.83
CA ASN A 200 2.80 -15.31 -5.31
C ASN A 200 1.30 -15.31 -4.99
N TYR A 201 0.49 -14.78 -5.90
CA TYR A 201 -0.96 -14.70 -5.73
C TYR A 201 -1.67 -16.05 -5.75
N GLY A 202 -1.01 -17.13 -6.17
CA GLY A 202 -1.52 -18.50 -6.08
C GLY A 202 -1.59 -19.05 -4.65
N LYS A 203 -0.95 -18.37 -3.69
CA LYS A 203 -1.00 -18.75 -2.28
C LYS A 203 -2.15 -18.02 -1.57
N PRO A 204 -3.13 -18.73 -0.98
CA PRO A 204 -4.23 -18.10 -0.24
C PRO A 204 -3.75 -17.21 0.91
N GLU A 205 -2.64 -17.58 1.56
CA GLU A 205 -2.05 -16.83 2.67
C GLU A 205 -1.50 -15.47 2.19
N VAL A 206 -0.91 -15.42 0.99
CA VAL A 206 -0.42 -14.17 0.38
C VAL A 206 -1.60 -13.28 -0.03
N GLN A 207 -2.64 -13.85 -0.64
CA GLN A 207 -3.86 -13.10 -0.94
C GLN A 207 -4.49 -12.55 0.35
N SER A 208 -4.61 -13.37 1.40
CA SER A 208 -5.14 -12.93 2.69
C SER A 208 -4.30 -11.81 3.30
N PHE A 209 -2.97 -11.90 3.27
CA PHE A 209 -2.06 -10.87 3.74
C PHE A 209 -2.29 -9.54 3.03
N LEU A 210 -2.32 -9.54 1.70
CA LEU A 210 -2.49 -8.33 0.91
C LEU A 210 -3.90 -7.73 1.04
N ILE A 211 -4.96 -8.55 0.93
CA ILE A 211 -6.34 -8.08 1.08
C ILE A 211 -6.55 -7.48 2.48
N SER A 212 -6.04 -8.13 3.52
CA SER A 212 -6.14 -7.62 4.88
C SER A 212 -5.37 -6.31 5.08
N SER A 213 -4.25 -6.11 4.37
CA SER A 213 -3.52 -4.83 4.38
C SER A 213 -4.40 -3.71 3.80
N ALA A 214 -4.99 -3.90 2.62
CA ALA A 214 -5.89 -2.90 2.02
C ALA A 214 -7.12 -2.61 2.91
N MET A 215 -7.72 -3.66 3.47
CA MET A 215 -8.84 -3.55 4.42
C MET A 215 -8.44 -2.80 5.69
N PHE A 216 -7.25 -3.05 6.22
CA PHE A 216 -6.73 -2.37 7.40
C PHE A 216 -6.64 -0.84 7.17
N PHE A 217 -6.15 -0.40 6.02
CA PHE A 217 -6.11 1.03 5.71
C PHE A 217 -7.51 1.62 5.57
N ALA A 218 -8.47 0.88 5.03
CA ALA A 218 -9.85 1.32 4.94
C ALA A 218 -10.56 1.37 6.30
N ASP A 219 -10.33 0.37 7.17
CA ASP A 219 -11.00 0.22 8.49
C ASP A 219 -10.39 1.11 9.57
N VAL A 220 -9.05 1.19 9.62
CA VAL A 220 -8.33 1.81 10.74
C VAL A 220 -7.93 3.25 10.41
N TYR A 221 -7.51 3.51 9.18
CA TYR A 221 -7.11 4.85 8.75
C TYR A 221 -8.20 5.61 7.98
N HIS A 222 -9.36 4.99 7.74
CA HIS A 222 -10.51 5.59 7.08
C HIS A 222 -10.22 6.12 5.66
N ILE A 223 -9.19 5.62 4.96
CA ILE A 223 -8.95 6.04 3.58
C ILE A 223 -10.16 5.75 2.69
N ASP A 224 -10.32 6.50 1.60
CA ASP A 224 -11.49 6.46 0.74
C ASP A 224 -11.28 5.66 -0.54
N GLY A 225 -10.04 5.32 -0.84
CA GLY A 225 -9.68 4.53 -2.00
C GLY A 225 -8.22 4.12 -2.00
N ILE A 226 -7.89 3.19 -2.89
CA ILE A 226 -6.53 2.80 -3.21
C ILE A 226 -6.26 2.95 -4.71
N ARG A 227 -5.10 3.45 -5.05
CA ARG A 227 -4.48 3.28 -6.36
C ARG A 227 -3.57 2.06 -6.26
N ILE A 228 -3.75 1.09 -7.10
CA ILE A 228 -3.01 -0.17 -7.12
C ILE A 228 -1.84 -0.01 -8.08
N ASP A 229 -0.63 0.01 -7.52
CA ASP A 229 0.61 0.16 -8.26
C ASP A 229 0.93 -1.06 -9.13
N ALA A 230 1.48 -0.81 -10.32
CA ALA A 230 2.07 -1.79 -11.23
C ALA A 230 1.12 -2.95 -11.62
N VAL A 231 -0.16 -2.69 -11.84
CA VAL A 231 -1.14 -3.73 -12.19
C VAL A 231 -0.77 -4.45 -13.48
N SER A 232 -0.14 -3.78 -14.44
CA SER A 232 0.39 -4.43 -15.66
C SER A 232 1.41 -5.53 -15.32
N ALA A 233 2.30 -5.30 -14.35
CA ALA A 233 3.26 -6.30 -13.91
C ALA A 233 2.62 -7.46 -13.14
N MET A 234 1.44 -7.25 -12.57
CA MET A 234 0.65 -8.31 -11.94
C MET A 234 -0.06 -9.17 -12.97
N LEU A 235 -0.69 -8.55 -13.97
CA LEU A 235 -1.53 -9.20 -14.97
C LEU A 235 -0.76 -9.97 -16.03
N TYR A 236 0.47 -9.54 -16.36
CA TYR A 236 1.26 -10.13 -17.44
C TYR A 236 2.54 -10.80 -16.92
N LEU A 237 2.66 -12.10 -17.14
CA LEU A 237 3.78 -12.93 -16.71
C LEU A 237 5.11 -12.54 -17.38
N ASP A 238 5.05 -11.92 -18.54
CA ASP A 238 6.19 -11.45 -19.36
C ASP A 238 6.50 -9.97 -19.19
N PHE A 239 5.81 -9.25 -18.29
CA PHE A 239 6.05 -7.83 -18.09
C PHE A 239 7.50 -7.55 -17.67
N GLY A 240 8.22 -6.73 -18.48
CA GLY A 240 9.64 -6.43 -18.25
C GLY A 240 10.59 -7.59 -18.44
N LYS A 241 10.19 -8.68 -19.13
CA LYS A 241 10.97 -9.90 -19.34
C LYS A 241 11.16 -10.20 -20.83
N GLN A 242 12.28 -10.83 -21.17
CA GLN A 242 12.55 -11.29 -22.53
C GLN A 242 11.99 -12.68 -22.76
N GLU A 243 11.96 -13.10 -24.02
CA GLU A 243 11.57 -14.47 -24.39
C GLU A 243 12.46 -15.51 -23.66
N GLY A 244 11.81 -16.46 -22.97
CA GLY A 244 12.47 -17.48 -22.14
C GLY A 244 12.73 -17.05 -20.68
N GLU A 245 12.50 -15.80 -20.32
CA GLU A 245 12.66 -15.28 -18.95
C GLU A 245 11.36 -15.33 -18.13
N TYR A 246 10.28 -15.82 -18.70
CA TYR A 246 9.01 -16.03 -18.00
C TYR A 246 8.46 -17.43 -18.25
N VAL A 247 7.49 -17.84 -17.43
CA VAL A 247 6.77 -19.11 -17.56
C VAL A 247 5.34 -18.79 -17.97
N PRO A 248 4.89 -19.22 -19.17
CA PRO A 248 3.50 -19.04 -19.57
C PRO A 248 2.53 -19.73 -18.59
N ASN A 249 1.26 -19.31 -18.62
CA ASN A 249 0.20 -19.99 -17.89
C ASN A 249 -0.16 -21.36 -18.54
N GLU A 250 -1.13 -22.06 -17.97
CA GLU A 250 -1.56 -23.38 -18.41
C GLU A 250 -2.13 -23.41 -19.85
N ASP A 251 -2.64 -22.28 -20.34
CA ASP A 251 -3.14 -22.13 -21.72
C ASP A 251 -2.03 -21.70 -22.70
N GLY A 252 -0.80 -21.55 -22.22
CA GLY A 252 0.34 -21.09 -23.03
C GLY A 252 0.33 -19.59 -23.31
N THR A 253 -0.48 -18.80 -22.60
CA THR A 253 -0.54 -17.34 -22.73
C THR A 253 0.28 -16.64 -21.62
N ASN A 254 0.41 -15.33 -21.71
CA ASN A 254 1.14 -14.52 -20.76
C ASN A 254 0.26 -13.93 -19.62
N ILE A 255 -1.03 -14.28 -19.56
CA ILE A 255 -1.93 -13.77 -18.53
C ILE A 255 -1.69 -14.48 -17.19
N ASN A 256 -1.56 -13.72 -16.11
CA ASN A 256 -1.47 -14.23 -14.75
C ASN A 256 -2.86 -14.40 -14.13
N TYR A 257 -3.48 -15.57 -14.28
CA TYR A 257 -4.81 -15.83 -13.76
C TYR A 257 -4.90 -15.73 -12.23
N GLU A 258 -3.82 -16.06 -11.52
CA GLU A 258 -3.75 -15.95 -10.06
C GLU A 258 -3.87 -14.49 -9.61
N ALA A 259 -3.19 -13.56 -10.33
CA ALA A 259 -3.31 -12.13 -10.06
C ALA A 259 -4.69 -11.58 -10.43
N VAL A 260 -5.30 -12.05 -11.53
CA VAL A 260 -6.67 -11.67 -11.89
C VAL A 260 -7.66 -12.06 -10.80
N ASP A 261 -7.55 -13.28 -10.26
CA ASP A 261 -8.43 -13.75 -9.18
C ASP A 261 -8.17 -12.99 -7.88
N PHE A 262 -6.91 -12.70 -7.55
CA PHE A 262 -6.56 -11.85 -6.42
C PHE A 262 -7.22 -10.46 -6.51
N LEU A 263 -7.11 -9.78 -7.65
CA LEU A 263 -7.69 -8.45 -7.86
C LEU A 263 -9.22 -8.47 -7.78
N ARG A 264 -9.87 -9.53 -8.25
CA ARG A 264 -11.32 -9.72 -8.08
C ARG A 264 -11.70 -9.87 -6.61
N ASN A 265 -11.00 -10.74 -5.87
CA ASN A 265 -11.24 -10.98 -4.45
C ASN A 265 -11.00 -9.70 -3.61
N LEU A 266 -9.96 -8.93 -3.92
CA LEU A 266 -9.68 -7.64 -3.31
C LEU A 266 -10.83 -6.65 -3.54
N ASN A 267 -11.27 -6.50 -4.78
CA ASN A 267 -12.38 -5.61 -5.13
C ASN A 267 -13.69 -6.02 -4.46
N GLU A 268 -13.99 -7.31 -4.41
CA GLU A 268 -15.17 -7.83 -3.73
C GLU A 268 -15.12 -7.52 -2.23
N ALA A 269 -14.00 -7.79 -1.57
CA ALA A 269 -13.82 -7.52 -0.15
C ALA A 269 -14.01 -6.03 0.17
N LEU A 270 -13.33 -5.12 -0.55
CA LEU A 270 -13.42 -3.69 -0.30
C LEU A 270 -14.82 -3.13 -0.57
N ARG A 271 -15.47 -3.54 -1.65
CA ARG A 271 -16.78 -2.99 -2.04
C ARG A 271 -17.94 -3.48 -1.21
N THR A 272 -17.86 -4.71 -0.70
CA THR A 272 -18.92 -5.27 0.17
C THR A 272 -18.89 -4.70 1.57
N THR A 273 -17.72 -4.27 2.04
CA THR A 273 -17.53 -3.75 3.40
C THR A 273 -17.49 -2.20 3.46
N HIS A 274 -16.97 -1.56 2.41
CA HIS A 274 -16.77 -0.11 2.33
C HIS A 274 -17.51 0.49 1.14
N GLU A 275 -18.79 0.74 1.31
CA GLU A 275 -19.62 1.28 0.23
C GLU A 275 -19.08 2.62 -0.30
N GLY A 276 -18.85 2.69 -1.62
CA GLY A 276 -18.26 3.85 -2.29
C GLY A 276 -16.73 3.93 -2.24
N PHE A 277 -16.04 2.91 -1.72
CA PHE A 277 -14.58 2.85 -1.76
C PHE A 277 -14.06 2.77 -3.21
N LEU A 278 -13.04 3.55 -3.52
CA LEU A 278 -12.43 3.59 -4.86
C LEU A 278 -11.30 2.58 -4.97
N THR A 279 -11.27 1.85 -6.08
CA THR A 279 -10.11 1.06 -6.50
C THR A 279 -9.69 1.52 -7.89
N ILE A 280 -8.46 1.99 -8.03
CA ILE A 280 -7.90 2.60 -9.23
C ILE A 280 -6.66 1.80 -9.61
N ALA A 281 -6.63 1.26 -10.83
CA ALA A 281 -5.47 0.50 -11.31
C ALA A 281 -4.48 1.42 -12.02
N GLU A 282 -3.20 1.30 -11.70
CA GLU A 282 -2.16 1.75 -12.62
C GLU A 282 -1.96 0.66 -13.67
N GLU A 283 -2.55 0.88 -14.85
CA GLU A 283 -2.53 -0.06 -15.95
C GLU A 283 -2.15 0.67 -17.25
N SER A 284 -0.99 0.33 -17.80
CA SER A 284 -0.40 1.00 -18.97
C SER A 284 -0.53 0.18 -20.27
N THR A 285 -1.24 -0.95 -20.22
CA THR A 285 -1.44 -1.84 -21.38
C THR A 285 -2.89 -1.76 -21.88
N ALA A 286 -3.21 -2.53 -22.90
CA ALA A 286 -4.57 -2.66 -23.43
C ALA A 286 -5.30 -3.91 -22.89
N TYR A 287 -5.21 -4.20 -21.59
CA TYR A 287 -5.91 -5.34 -21.01
C TYR A 287 -7.42 -5.19 -21.20
N PRO A 288 -8.09 -6.14 -21.90
CA PRO A 288 -9.42 -5.90 -22.47
C PRO A 288 -10.53 -5.66 -21.46
N THR A 289 -10.31 -5.91 -20.18
CA THR A 289 -11.34 -5.83 -19.14
C THR A 289 -10.80 -5.23 -17.84
N VAL A 290 -9.74 -4.43 -17.91
CA VAL A 290 -9.15 -3.82 -16.71
C VAL A 290 -10.19 -3.04 -15.92
N SER A 291 -11.00 -2.24 -16.59
CA SER A 291 -12.12 -1.53 -15.96
C SER A 291 -13.21 -2.47 -15.44
N TYR A 292 -13.37 -3.64 -16.02
CA TYR A 292 -14.32 -4.66 -15.56
C TYR A 292 -13.81 -5.41 -14.33
N THR A 293 -12.54 -5.74 -14.31
CA THR A 293 -11.89 -6.41 -13.18
C THR A 293 -11.85 -5.49 -11.96
N HIS A 294 -11.73 -4.18 -12.20
CA HIS A 294 -11.62 -3.17 -11.17
C HIS A 294 -12.92 -2.40 -10.85
N LEU A 295 -13.86 -2.31 -11.80
CA LEU A 295 -15.07 -1.49 -11.66
C LEU A 295 -16.38 -2.27 -11.51
N ARG A 296 -16.45 -3.57 -11.83
CA ARG A 296 -17.71 -4.31 -11.81
C ARG A 296 -17.78 -5.44 -10.79
N ALA A 297 -18.16 -5.10 -9.57
CA ALA A 297 -18.98 -5.98 -8.73
C ALA A 297 -20.48 -5.53 -8.72
N HIS A 298 -20.93 -4.70 -9.68
CA HIS A 298 -22.24 -4.05 -9.61
C HIS A 298 -23.19 -4.31 -10.80
N GLU A 299 -22.88 -5.23 -11.72
CA GLU A 299 -23.85 -5.61 -12.74
C GLU A 299 -24.09 -7.12 -12.77
N THR A 300 -24.87 -7.57 -11.86
CA THR A 300 -25.76 -8.72 -12.00
C THR A 300 -27.12 -8.32 -11.47
#